data_44fe5fc7c81b87a2071f0576dbff4b21
#
_entry.id   44fe5fc7c81b87a2071f0576dbff4b21
#
_cell.length_a   1.000
_cell.length_b   1.000
_cell.length_c   1.000
_cell.angle_alpha   90.00
_cell.angle_beta   90.00
_cell.angle_gamma   90.00
#
_symmetry.space_group_name_H-M   'P 1'
#
loop_
_entity.id
_entity.type
_entity.pdbx_description
1 polymer ?
#
loop_
_entity_poly.entity_id
_entity_poly.type
_entity_poly.pdbx_seq_one_letter_code
_entity_poly.pdbx_strand_id
1 'polypeptide(L)'
;MRKNSYKFFQNKECEYFPCHKVECVDNFNCLFCYCPLYLQKNCIGTPYYFLDPKGQKIKDCSQCTVVHQPEMYEKVLERLGQKEEILSVNIGNLREDIWDRMAQIASWDKMDKEMYREHRAKAIHNIATVLEQYKYLYRVPVLLQPFSAECVQDGYFEFGGQKIPCRVLTKIDRSQVEGGYLYTFHAPDRKVAEDDALLKQYYFEIFQIACLDVIRDWLQGYLGRKHSVMAVSYTHLTLPTTSR
;
A
#
# COMPACT_ATOMS: atom_id res chain seq x y z
N MET A 1 38.28 15.64 13.11
CA MET A 1 37.28 15.04 14.03
C MET A 1 35.91 15.14 13.39
N ARG A 2 35.24 14.02 13.05
CA ARG A 2 33.93 14.06 12.43
C ARG A 2 32.89 14.52 13.44
N LYS A 3 32.06 15.52 13.09
CA LYS A 3 31.06 16.11 13.98
C LYS A 3 29.91 15.17 14.38
N ASN A 4 29.75 14.04 13.71
CA ASN A 4 28.60 13.13 13.86
C ASN A 4 29.07 11.68 14.00
N SER A 5 29.66 11.33 15.15
CA SER A 5 30.20 9.98 15.41
C SER A 5 29.15 8.86 15.37
N TYR A 6 27.87 9.18 15.63
CA TYR A 6 26.78 8.21 15.55
C TYR A 6 26.38 7.80 14.11
N LYS A 7 26.82 8.56 13.10
CA LYS A 7 26.55 8.26 11.69
C LYS A 7 27.64 7.47 11.01
N PHE A 8 28.75 7.25 11.70
CA PHE A 8 29.93 6.62 11.12
C PHE A 8 30.62 5.71 12.11
N PHE A 9 30.79 4.47 11.69
CA PHE A 9 31.61 3.48 12.41
C PHE A 9 32.50 2.75 11.41
N GLN A 10 33.76 2.55 11.74
CA GLN A 10 34.72 1.81 10.93
C GLN A 10 35.45 0.79 11.78
N ASN A 11 35.36 -0.48 11.43
CA ASN A 11 36.09 -1.57 12.08
C ASN A 11 37.27 -2.00 11.20
N LYS A 12 38.46 -1.42 11.46
CA LYS A 12 39.69 -1.75 10.72
C LYS A 12 40.29 -3.10 11.13
N GLU A 13 39.86 -3.67 12.25
CA GLU A 13 40.33 -4.97 12.76
C GLU A 13 39.48 -6.13 12.23
N CYS A 14 38.42 -5.86 11.44
CA CYS A 14 37.62 -6.88 10.82
C CYS A 14 38.42 -7.65 9.77
N GLU A 15 38.39 -8.98 9.81
CA GLU A 15 39.09 -9.86 8.85
C GLU A 15 38.66 -9.63 7.38
N TYR A 16 37.46 -9.10 7.17
CA TYR A 16 36.93 -8.79 5.83
C TYR A 16 37.11 -7.34 5.42
N PHE A 17 37.77 -6.52 6.24
CA PHE A 17 37.89 -5.08 5.97
C PHE A 17 38.97 -4.76 4.92
N PRO A 18 38.66 -3.95 3.90
CA PRO A 18 37.35 -3.52 3.46
C PRO A 18 36.66 -4.64 2.67
N CYS A 19 35.44 -5.01 3.08
CA CYS A 19 34.68 -6.13 2.48
C CYS A 19 34.17 -5.83 1.05
N HIS A 20 34.37 -4.60 0.56
CA HIS A 20 34.02 -4.17 -0.79
C HIS A 20 35.19 -3.38 -1.41
N LYS A 21 35.26 -3.39 -2.75
CA LYS A 21 36.21 -2.54 -3.47
C LYS A 21 35.72 -1.10 -3.41
N VAL A 22 36.51 -0.22 -2.77
CA VAL A 22 36.19 1.20 -2.62
C VAL A 22 37.39 2.06 -2.98
N GLU A 23 37.14 3.25 -3.51
CA GLU A 23 38.19 4.21 -3.88
C GLU A 23 38.91 4.80 -2.66
N CYS A 24 38.17 5.06 -1.57
CA CYS A 24 38.66 5.64 -0.34
C CYS A 24 38.26 4.84 0.89
N VAL A 25 39.21 4.08 1.44
CA VAL A 25 39.00 3.23 2.61
C VAL A 25 38.65 4.04 3.87
N ASP A 26 39.18 5.27 4.02
CA ASP A 26 38.88 6.10 5.19
C ASP A 26 37.44 6.61 5.25
N ASN A 27 36.71 6.53 4.14
CA ASN A 27 35.29 6.85 4.06
C ASN A 27 34.40 5.61 4.16
N PHE A 28 34.97 4.42 4.33
CA PHE A 28 34.21 3.19 4.40
C PHE A 28 33.49 3.05 5.74
N ASN A 29 32.16 3.14 5.71
CA ASN A 29 31.31 3.07 6.90
C ASN A 29 30.83 1.63 7.15
N CYS A 30 31.22 1.05 8.27
CA CYS A 30 30.80 -0.30 8.68
C CYS A 30 29.49 -0.32 9.49
N LEU A 31 28.85 0.83 9.71
CA LEU A 31 27.66 0.93 10.58
C LEU A 31 26.53 0.00 10.13
N PHE A 32 26.36 -0.13 8.81
CA PHE A 32 25.36 -1.01 8.19
C PHE A 32 26.05 -2.21 7.52
N CYS A 33 26.98 -2.84 8.19
CA CYS A 33 27.78 -3.95 7.68
C CYS A 33 26.90 -5.08 7.11
N TYR A 34 25.87 -5.49 7.86
CA TYR A 34 24.79 -6.32 7.32
C TYR A 34 23.69 -5.39 6.80
N CYS A 35 23.59 -5.28 5.48
CA CYS A 35 22.72 -4.30 4.85
C CYS A 35 21.25 -4.44 5.32
N PRO A 36 20.71 -3.47 6.08
CA PRO A 36 19.35 -3.55 6.62
C PRO A 36 18.27 -3.47 5.54
N LEU A 37 18.67 -3.07 4.31
CA LEU A 37 17.78 -2.99 3.15
C LEU A 37 17.79 -4.27 2.31
N TYR A 38 18.50 -5.33 2.75
CA TYR A 38 18.63 -6.56 1.96
C TYR A 38 17.29 -7.18 1.62
N LEU A 39 16.38 -7.26 2.58
CA LEU A 39 15.05 -7.85 2.39
C LEU A 39 14.04 -6.90 1.71
N GLN A 40 14.38 -5.63 1.53
CA GLN A 40 13.48 -4.66 0.93
C GLN A 40 13.45 -4.80 -0.59
N LYS A 41 12.23 -4.81 -1.17
CA LYS A 41 12.04 -4.86 -2.62
C LYS A 41 12.55 -3.58 -3.30
N ASN A 42 12.30 -2.42 -2.69
CA ASN A 42 12.68 -1.10 -3.20
C ASN A 42 13.96 -0.61 -2.53
N CYS A 43 15.08 -1.24 -2.87
CA CYS A 43 16.37 -0.88 -2.33
C CYS A 43 16.94 0.36 -3.04
N ILE A 44 17.58 1.26 -2.28
CA ILE A 44 18.28 2.45 -2.80
C ILE A 44 19.65 2.13 -3.42
N GLY A 45 20.11 0.89 -3.28
CA GLY A 45 21.37 0.42 -3.85
C GLY A 45 21.20 -0.17 -5.24
N THR A 46 22.27 -0.79 -5.72
CA THR A 46 22.36 -1.42 -7.04
C THR A 46 22.51 -2.94 -6.90
N PRO A 47 21.47 -3.64 -6.43
CA PRO A 47 21.54 -5.10 -6.29
C PRO A 47 21.56 -5.78 -7.65
N TYR A 48 22.28 -6.87 -7.75
CA TYR A 48 22.18 -7.82 -8.83
C TYR A 48 21.19 -8.93 -8.47
N TYR A 49 20.59 -9.56 -9.47
CA TYR A 49 19.66 -10.68 -9.23
C TYR A 49 20.01 -11.84 -10.14
N PHE A 50 20.06 -13.03 -9.56
CA PHE A 50 20.19 -14.27 -10.31
C PHE A 50 19.16 -15.31 -9.86
N LEU A 51 18.97 -16.36 -10.65
CA LEU A 51 18.08 -17.45 -10.31
C LEU A 51 18.93 -18.60 -9.70
N ASP A 52 18.46 -19.15 -8.60
CA ASP A 52 19.03 -20.38 -8.05
C ASP A 52 18.64 -21.59 -8.91
N PRO A 53 19.21 -22.77 -8.64
CA PRO A 53 18.86 -24.00 -9.37
C PRO A 53 17.39 -24.42 -9.28
N LYS A 54 16.65 -23.86 -8.29
CA LYS A 54 15.21 -24.08 -8.10
C LYS A 54 14.35 -23.01 -8.77
N GLY A 55 14.95 -22.06 -9.50
CA GLY A 55 14.26 -20.96 -10.16
C GLY A 55 13.86 -19.82 -9.23
N GLN A 56 14.36 -19.77 -7.98
CA GLN A 56 14.09 -18.67 -7.07
C GLN A 56 15.03 -17.49 -7.37
N LYS A 57 14.46 -16.29 -7.39
CA LYS A 57 15.21 -15.04 -7.60
C LYS A 57 15.95 -14.66 -6.32
N ILE A 58 17.29 -14.69 -6.38
CA ILE A 58 18.17 -14.31 -5.28
C ILE A 58 18.72 -12.92 -5.54
N LYS A 59 18.67 -12.07 -4.50
CA LYS A 59 19.25 -10.73 -4.50
C LYS A 59 20.70 -10.81 -4.07
N ASP A 60 21.60 -10.37 -4.94
CA ASP A 60 23.03 -10.28 -4.69
C ASP A 60 23.45 -8.82 -4.47
N CYS A 61 23.97 -8.52 -3.31
CA CYS A 61 24.47 -7.22 -2.91
C CYS A 61 25.99 -7.16 -2.75
N SER A 62 26.72 -8.19 -3.17
CA SER A 62 28.19 -8.32 -2.97
C SER A 62 29.00 -7.20 -3.62
N GLN A 63 28.48 -6.53 -4.62
CA GLN A 63 29.13 -5.39 -5.31
C GLN A 63 28.54 -4.02 -4.89
N CYS A 64 27.54 -4.00 -4.03
CA CYS A 64 26.83 -2.78 -3.65
C CYS A 64 27.52 -2.09 -2.46
N THR A 65 28.06 -0.89 -2.68
CA THR A 65 28.77 -0.11 -1.66
C THR A 65 27.91 0.99 -1.01
N VAL A 66 26.64 1.13 -1.42
CA VAL A 66 25.77 2.27 -1.05
C VAL A 66 25.66 2.44 0.48
N VAL A 67 25.46 1.35 1.24
CA VAL A 67 25.32 1.42 2.69
C VAL A 67 26.63 1.72 3.42
N HIS A 68 27.76 1.63 2.73
CA HIS A 68 29.08 1.95 3.27
C HIS A 68 29.51 3.39 2.99
N GLN A 69 28.71 4.18 2.29
CA GLN A 69 28.95 5.60 2.05
C GLN A 69 28.39 6.43 3.21
N PRO A 70 29.19 7.29 3.87
CA PRO A 70 28.76 8.06 5.05
C PRO A 70 27.55 8.97 4.78
N GLU A 71 27.45 9.54 3.58
CA GLU A 71 26.37 10.41 3.12
C GLU A 71 25.04 9.69 2.94
N MET A 72 25.07 8.36 2.86
CA MET A 72 23.86 7.55 2.66
C MET A 72 23.12 7.18 3.97
N TYR A 73 23.71 7.55 5.14
CA TYR A 73 23.13 7.22 6.43
C TYR A 73 21.67 7.63 6.56
N GLU A 74 21.36 8.90 6.27
CA GLU A 74 19.98 9.41 6.39
C GLU A 74 19.03 8.70 5.41
N LYS A 75 19.47 8.48 4.18
CA LYS A 75 18.67 7.79 3.16
C LYS A 75 18.40 6.33 3.54
N VAL A 76 19.35 5.66 4.19
CA VAL A 76 19.13 4.30 4.71
C VAL A 76 18.09 4.30 5.81
N LEU A 77 18.17 5.25 6.77
CA LEU A 77 17.19 5.37 7.85
C LEU A 77 15.81 5.73 7.33
N GLU A 78 15.74 6.67 6.38
CA GLU A 78 14.49 7.03 5.71
C GLU A 78 13.83 5.81 5.07
N ARG A 79 14.62 5.03 4.33
CA ARG A 79 14.13 3.81 3.68
C ARG A 79 13.68 2.75 4.69
N LEU A 80 14.37 2.61 5.82
CA LEU A 80 13.96 1.71 6.90
C LEU A 80 12.67 2.17 7.59
N GLY A 81 12.44 3.49 7.64
CA GLY A 81 11.21 4.08 8.16
C GLY A 81 10.01 3.89 7.23
N GLN A 82 10.23 3.66 5.93
CA GLN A 82 9.18 3.40 4.94
C GLN A 82 8.67 1.96 5.04
N LYS A 83 8.03 1.61 6.14
CA LYS A 83 7.41 0.29 6.31
C LYS A 83 6.08 0.25 5.58
N GLU A 84 5.84 -0.86 4.87
CA GLU A 84 4.49 -1.23 4.49
C GLU A 84 3.64 -1.29 5.76
N GLU A 85 2.53 -0.59 5.79
CA GLU A 85 1.59 -0.60 6.91
C GLU A 85 0.37 -1.41 6.48
N ILE A 86 0.03 -2.42 7.27
CA ILE A 86 -1.20 -3.19 7.07
C ILE A 86 -2.18 -2.73 8.12
N LEU A 87 -3.21 -2.02 7.68
CA LEU A 87 -4.35 -1.66 8.51
C LEU A 87 -5.40 -2.76 8.45
N SER A 88 -6.10 -2.98 9.54
CA SER A 88 -7.25 -3.89 9.59
C SER A 88 -8.51 -3.08 9.85
N VAL A 89 -9.29 -2.84 8.80
CA VAL A 89 -10.54 -2.09 8.89
C VAL A 89 -11.66 -3.03 9.27
N ASN A 90 -12.31 -2.76 10.41
CA ASN A 90 -13.49 -3.52 10.81
C ASN A 90 -14.73 -2.86 10.20
N ILE A 91 -15.32 -3.49 9.19
CA ILE A 91 -16.52 -2.97 8.51
C ILE A 91 -17.74 -2.90 9.42
N GLY A 92 -17.78 -3.68 10.52
CA GLY A 92 -18.82 -3.57 11.53
C GLY A 92 -18.88 -2.20 12.19
N ASN A 93 -17.72 -1.53 12.34
CA ASN A 93 -17.65 -0.17 12.87
C ASN A 93 -18.11 0.89 11.85
N LEU A 94 -18.17 0.55 10.56
CA LEU A 94 -18.59 1.41 9.46
C LEU A 94 -19.99 1.04 8.95
N ARG A 95 -20.73 0.28 9.73
CA ARG A 95 -21.98 -0.33 9.31
C ARG A 95 -23.02 0.68 8.81
N GLU A 96 -23.24 1.77 9.54
CA GLU A 96 -24.24 2.76 9.13
C GLU A 96 -23.80 3.51 7.87
N ASP A 97 -22.53 3.89 7.76
CA ASP A 97 -21.98 4.52 6.56
C ASP A 97 -22.11 3.62 5.32
N ILE A 98 -21.93 2.30 5.50
CA ILE A 98 -22.11 1.32 4.43
C ILE A 98 -23.58 1.24 4.01
N TRP A 99 -24.53 1.23 4.96
CA TRP A 99 -25.96 1.21 4.66
C TRP A 99 -26.40 2.48 3.91
N ASP A 100 -25.95 3.63 4.35
CA ASP A 100 -26.27 4.89 3.71
C ASP A 100 -25.66 4.95 2.29
N ARG A 101 -24.46 4.44 2.11
CA ARG A 101 -23.82 4.35 0.79
C ARG A 101 -24.56 3.36 -0.13
N MET A 102 -25.02 2.22 0.37
CA MET A 102 -25.86 1.29 -0.37
C MET A 102 -27.16 1.95 -0.84
N ALA A 103 -27.80 2.72 0.04
CA ALA A 103 -29.02 3.45 -0.28
C ALA A 103 -28.79 4.46 -1.42
N GLN A 104 -27.68 5.19 -1.39
CA GLN A 104 -27.26 6.13 -2.45
C GLN A 104 -27.02 5.41 -3.78
N ILE A 105 -26.25 4.32 -3.78
CA ILE A 105 -25.91 3.54 -4.98
C ILE A 105 -27.18 3.01 -5.65
N ALA A 106 -28.11 2.45 -4.85
CA ALA A 106 -29.35 1.85 -5.33
C ALA A 106 -30.50 2.88 -5.48
N SER A 107 -30.25 4.16 -5.15
CA SER A 107 -31.26 5.23 -5.15
C SER A 107 -32.46 4.98 -4.23
N TRP A 108 -32.28 4.21 -3.15
CA TRP A 108 -33.33 3.98 -2.14
C TRP A 108 -33.58 5.23 -1.28
N ASP A 109 -32.58 6.08 -1.15
CA ASP A 109 -32.65 7.38 -0.46
C ASP A 109 -33.64 8.35 -1.10
N LYS A 110 -34.02 8.09 -2.39
CA LYS A 110 -35.00 8.88 -3.15
C LYS A 110 -36.43 8.32 -3.07
N MET A 111 -36.61 7.17 -2.42
CA MET A 111 -37.90 6.52 -2.22
C MET A 111 -38.64 7.12 -1.00
N ASP A 112 -39.92 6.82 -0.88
CA ASP A 112 -40.63 7.13 0.36
C ASP A 112 -40.10 6.30 1.54
N LYS A 113 -40.40 6.76 2.76
CA LYS A 113 -39.86 6.18 3.98
C LYS A 113 -40.22 4.71 4.19
N GLU A 114 -41.35 4.28 3.72
CA GLU A 114 -41.85 2.90 3.90
C GLU A 114 -41.08 1.97 2.95
N MET A 115 -40.99 2.30 1.70
CA MET A 115 -40.21 1.57 0.69
C MET A 115 -38.72 1.50 1.08
N TYR A 116 -38.14 2.61 1.55
CA TYR A 116 -36.75 2.62 2.03
C TYR A 116 -36.54 1.62 3.18
N ARG A 117 -37.44 1.61 4.17
CA ARG A 117 -37.35 0.67 5.30
C ARG A 117 -37.45 -0.78 4.84
N GLU A 118 -38.35 -1.08 3.91
CA GLU A 118 -38.52 -2.41 3.34
C GLU A 118 -37.25 -2.88 2.61
N HIS A 119 -36.69 -2.06 1.74
CA HIS A 119 -35.44 -2.38 1.04
C HIS A 119 -34.26 -2.56 2.01
N ARG A 120 -34.13 -1.69 3.00
CA ARG A 120 -33.10 -1.81 4.04
C ARG A 120 -33.24 -3.12 4.82
N ALA A 121 -34.43 -3.49 5.22
CA ALA A 121 -34.69 -4.75 5.94
C ALA A 121 -34.34 -5.98 5.09
N LYS A 122 -34.74 -5.99 3.81
CA LYS A 122 -34.39 -7.06 2.85
C LYS A 122 -32.89 -7.16 2.63
N ALA A 123 -32.20 -6.03 2.47
CA ALA A 123 -30.76 -5.97 2.31
C ALA A 123 -30.05 -6.52 3.55
N ILE A 124 -30.42 -6.06 4.74
CA ILE A 124 -29.85 -6.54 6.00
C ILE A 124 -30.00 -8.06 6.11
N HIS A 125 -31.20 -8.59 5.88
CA HIS A 125 -31.45 -10.03 5.96
C HIS A 125 -30.56 -10.83 5.00
N ASN A 126 -30.49 -10.42 3.74
CA ASN A 126 -29.73 -11.13 2.70
C ASN A 126 -28.22 -11.06 2.93
N ILE A 127 -27.70 -9.91 3.39
CA ILE A 127 -26.28 -9.73 3.66
C ILE A 127 -25.87 -10.38 4.97
N ALA A 128 -26.67 -10.29 6.03
CA ALA A 128 -26.37 -10.90 7.33
C ALA A 128 -26.10 -12.40 7.19
N THR A 129 -26.93 -13.11 6.41
CA THR A 129 -26.74 -14.54 6.14
C THR A 129 -25.37 -14.82 5.50
N VAL A 130 -24.92 -13.96 4.58
CA VAL A 130 -23.61 -14.07 3.95
C VAL A 130 -22.48 -13.76 4.95
N LEU A 131 -22.62 -12.68 5.73
CA LEU A 131 -21.59 -12.26 6.69
C LEU A 131 -21.44 -13.23 7.86
N GLU A 132 -22.51 -13.85 8.34
CA GLU A 132 -22.44 -14.89 9.36
C GLU A 132 -21.67 -16.12 8.89
N GLN A 133 -21.87 -16.51 7.64
CA GLN A 133 -21.17 -17.62 7.02
C GLN A 133 -19.67 -17.32 6.82
N TYR A 134 -19.31 -16.04 6.67
CA TYR A 134 -17.95 -15.57 6.37
C TYR A 134 -17.46 -14.52 7.37
N LYS A 135 -17.28 -14.90 8.63
CA LYS A 135 -16.83 -14.00 9.72
C LYS A 135 -15.53 -13.24 9.44
N TYR A 136 -14.67 -13.80 8.58
CA TYR A 136 -13.42 -13.11 8.16
C TYR A 136 -13.67 -11.88 7.29
N LEU A 137 -14.83 -11.76 6.64
CA LEU A 137 -15.19 -10.59 5.83
C LEU A 137 -15.42 -9.31 6.66
N TYR A 138 -15.58 -9.42 7.97
CA TYR A 138 -15.70 -8.26 8.85
C TYR A 138 -14.41 -7.45 9.00
N ARG A 139 -13.26 -8.04 8.67
CA ARG A 139 -11.96 -7.37 8.73
C ARG A 139 -11.33 -7.32 7.35
N VAL A 140 -11.27 -6.11 6.81
CA VAL A 140 -10.64 -5.86 5.51
C VAL A 140 -9.22 -5.38 5.72
N PRO A 141 -8.22 -6.14 5.25
CA PRO A 141 -6.84 -5.68 5.28
C PRO A 141 -6.63 -4.59 4.22
N VAL A 142 -6.06 -3.46 4.63
CA VAL A 142 -5.64 -2.37 3.75
C VAL A 142 -4.13 -2.30 3.80
N LEU A 143 -3.48 -2.60 2.69
CA LEU A 143 -2.03 -2.45 2.54
C LEU A 143 -1.72 -1.02 2.14
N LEU A 144 -0.88 -0.34 2.92
CA LEU A 144 -0.36 0.98 2.63
C LEU A 144 1.12 0.91 2.31
N GLN A 145 1.52 1.46 1.18
CA GLN A 145 2.90 1.60 0.77
C GLN A 145 3.24 3.08 0.63
N PRO A 146 4.08 3.65 1.52
CA PRO A 146 4.52 5.03 1.37
C PRO A 146 5.44 5.18 0.16
N PHE A 147 5.43 6.37 -0.44
CA PHE A 147 6.34 6.78 -1.51
C PHE A 147 6.82 8.21 -1.32
N SER A 148 8.00 8.52 -1.85
CA SER A 148 8.55 9.88 -1.87
C SER A 148 8.06 10.69 -3.08
N ALA A 149 8.19 12.03 -3.01
CA ALA A 149 7.85 12.93 -4.11
C ALA A 149 8.54 12.58 -5.44
N GLU A 150 9.72 12.00 -5.38
CA GLU A 150 10.50 11.58 -6.55
C GLU A 150 9.76 10.56 -7.43
N CYS A 151 8.87 9.78 -6.83
CA CYS A 151 8.04 8.82 -7.57
C CYS A 151 6.97 9.49 -8.42
N VAL A 152 6.65 10.77 -8.20
CA VAL A 152 5.59 11.51 -8.88
C VAL A 152 6.18 12.23 -10.09
N GLN A 153 5.73 11.87 -11.29
CA GLN A 153 6.15 12.46 -12.55
C GLN A 153 4.95 13.10 -13.27
N ASP A 154 5.23 13.87 -14.32
CA ASP A 154 4.16 14.48 -15.10
C ASP A 154 3.33 13.41 -15.83
N GLY A 155 2.09 13.24 -15.37
CA GLY A 155 1.14 12.29 -15.94
C GLY A 155 1.38 10.82 -15.59
N TYR A 156 2.39 10.47 -14.80
CA TYR A 156 2.62 9.11 -14.37
C TYR A 156 3.28 9.02 -12.98
N PHE A 157 3.16 7.86 -12.40
CA PHE A 157 3.79 7.49 -11.15
C PHE A 157 4.84 6.40 -11.43
N GLU A 158 6.08 6.59 -10.94
CA GLU A 158 7.15 5.60 -11.10
C GLU A 158 7.42 4.89 -9.78
N PHE A 159 7.17 3.58 -9.75
CA PHE A 159 7.32 2.78 -8.55
C PHE A 159 7.78 1.37 -8.88
N GLY A 160 8.81 0.89 -8.16
CA GLY A 160 9.34 -0.46 -8.39
C GLY A 160 9.85 -0.69 -9.82
N GLY A 161 10.34 0.34 -10.51
CA GLY A 161 10.81 0.28 -11.90
C GLY A 161 9.69 0.24 -12.94
N GLN A 162 8.43 0.45 -12.51
CA GLN A 162 7.27 0.51 -13.41
C GLN A 162 6.73 1.94 -13.50
N LYS A 163 6.34 2.35 -14.70
CA LYS A 163 5.63 3.61 -14.95
C LYS A 163 4.13 3.35 -15.01
N ILE A 164 3.41 3.94 -14.06
CA ILE A 164 1.95 3.80 -13.95
C ILE A 164 1.32 5.11 -14.39
N PRO A 165 0.62 5.16 -15.55
CA PRO A 165 -0.03 6.37 -16.01
C PRO A 165 -1.07 6.86 -15.01
N CYS A 166 -1.05 8.16 -14.68
CA CYS A 166 -1.96 8.76 -13.72
C CYS A 166 -2.31 10.20 -14.14
N ARG A 167 -3.44 10.37 -14.82
CA ARG A 167 -3.89 11.66 -15.35
C ARG A 167 -4.10 12.73 -14.29
N VAL A 168 -4.39 12.36 -13.04
CA VAL A 168 -4.58 13.31 -11.95
C VAL A 168 -3.28 14.05 -11.65
N LEU A 169 -2.13 13.40 -11.81
CA LEU A 169 -0.82 13.99 -11.55
C LEU A 169 -0.46 15.15 -12.48
N THR A 170 -1.10 15.26 -13.65
CA THR A 170 -0.93 16.42 -14.54
C THR A 170 -1.55 17.69 -13.99
N LYS A 171 -2.43 17.58 -12.98
CA LYS A 171 -3.17 18.69 -12.37
C LYS A 171 -2.62 19.10 -11.01
N ILE A 172 -1.60 18.40 -10.52
CA ILE A 172 -1.01 18.65 -9.20
C ILE A 172 0.27 19.44 -9.37
N ASP A 173 0.41 20.49 -8.58
CA ASP A 173 1.69 21.21 -8.45
C ASP A 173 2.70 20.30 -7.71
N ARG A 174 3.63 19.74 -8.46
CA ARG A 174 4.63 18.79 -7.96
C ARG A 174 5.55 19.39 -6.90
N SER A 175 5.75 20.70 -6.91
CA SER A 175 6.57 21.37 -5.90
C SER A 175 5.97 21.32 -4.50
N GLN A 176 4.66 21.03 -4.40
CA GLN A 176 3.93 20.90 -3.14
C GLN A 176 3.76 19.46 -2.68
N VAL A 177 4.28 18.49 -3.46
CA VAL A 177 4.18 17.06 -3.11
C VAL A 177 5.42 16.63 -2.36
N GLU A 178 5.31 16.34 -1.08
CA GLU A 178 6.38 15.79 -0.24
C GLU A 178 6.46 14.25 -0.33
N GLY A 179 5.34 13.61 -0.62
CA GLY A 179 5.20 12.15 -0.75
C GLY A 179 3.75 11.73 -0.72
N GLY A 180 3.50 10.44 -0.50
CA GLY A 180 2.15 9.92 -0.41
C GLY A 180 2.08 8.45 -0.07
N TYR A 181 0.90 7.86 -0.27
CA TYR A 181 0.63 6.46 -0.04
C TYR A 181 -0.06 5.82 -1.24
N LEU A 182 0.49 4.71 -1.71
CA LEU A 182 -0.25 3.75 -2.50
C LEU A 182 -1.00 2.83 -1.55
N TYR A 183 -2.24 2.52 -1.86
CA TYR A 183 -3.00 1.58 -1.07
C TYR A 183 -3.70 0.56 -1.96
N THR A 184 -3.89 -0.62 -1.40
CA THR A 184 -4.75 -1.65 -1.97
C THR A 184 -5.54 -2.36 -0.89
N PHE A 185 -6.75 -2.72 -1.21
CA PHE A 185 -7.59 -3.58 -0.38
C PHE A 185 -8.58 -4.31 -1.30
N HIS A 186 -9.12 -5.40 -0.80
CA HIS A 186 -10.17 -6.14 -1.48
C HIS A 186 -11.49 -5.97 -0.73
N ALA A 187 -12.55 -5.69 -1.47
CA ALA A 187 -13.89 -5.88 -0.92
C ALA A 187 -14.05 -7.36 -0.52
N PRO A 188 -14.95 -7.64 0.43
CA PRO A 188 -15.36 -9.01 0.69
C PRO A 188 -15.74 -9.67 -0.64
N ASP A 189 -14.90 -10.57 -1.13
CA ASP A 189 -15.17 -11.27 -2.39
C ASP A 189 -15.73 -12.65 -2.08
N ARG A 190 -16.89 -12.95 -2.68
CA ARG A 190 -17.50 -14.26 -2.69
C ARG A 190 -18.02 -14.53 -4.08
N LYS A 191 -17.71 -15.69 -4.60
CA LYS A 191 -18.54 -16.28 -5.64
C LYS A 191 -19.85 -16.68 -4.97
N VAL A 192 -20.91 -15.93 -5.26
CA VAL A 192 -22.27 -16.31 -4.89
C VAL A 192 -22.53 -17.63 -5.58
N ALA A 193 -22.98 -18.66 -4.84
CA ALA A 193 -23.27 -19.96 -5.44
C ALA A 193 -24.35 -19.78 -6.52
N GLU A 194 -24.26 -20.55 -7.61
CA GLU A 194 -25.17 -20.44 -8.74
C GLU A 194 -26.66 -20.61 -8.35
N ASP A 195 -26.91 -21.27 -7.21
CA ASP A 195 -28.24 -21.49 -6.63
C ASP A 195 -28.74 -20.35 -5.73
N ASP A 196 -27.93 -19.30 -5.49
CA ASP A 196 -28.38 -18.17 -4.67
C ASP A 196 -29.40 -17.32 -5.47
N ALA A 197 -30.52 -16.96 -4.81
CA ALA A 197 -31.54 -16.13 -5.42
C ALA A 197 -30.94 -14.82 -5.96
N LEU A 198 -31.33 -14.40 -7.16
CA LEU A 198 -30.89 -13.18 -7.84
C LEU A 198 -30.90 -11.95 -6.95
N LEU A 199 -31.86 -11.86 -6.03
CA LEU A 199 -31.99 -10.77 -5.07
C LEU A 199 -30.84 -10.73 -4.06
N LYS A 200 -30.35 -11.90 -3.64
CA LYS A 200 -29.21 -12.01 -2.70
C LYS A 200 -27.93 -11.57 -3.37
N GLN A 201 -27.70 -11.95 -4.61
CA GLN A 201 -26.60 -11.49 -5.42
C GLN A 201 -26.63 -9.97 -5.60
N TYR A 202 -27.77 -9.40 -5.96
CA TYR A 202 -27.97 -7.95 -6.13
C TYR A 202 -27.58 -7.16 -4.87
N TYR A 203 -28.09 -7.56 -3.69
CA TYR A 203 -27.75 -6.86 -2.46
C TYR A 203 -26.26 -7.02 -2.08
N PHE A 204 -25.68 -8.17 -2.38
CA PHE A 204 -24.27 -8.40 -2.09
C PHE A 204 -23.34 -7.57 -2.99
N GLU A 205 -23.64 -7.43 -4.27
CA GLU A 205 -22.88 -6.58 -5.19
C GLU A 205 -22.90 -5.10 -4.75
N ILE A 206 -24.07 -4.57 -4.42
CA ILE A 206 -24.20 -3.20 -3.90
C ILE A 206 -23.43 -3.05 -2.59
N PHE A 207 -23.50 -4.03 -1.70
CA PHE A 207 -22.74 -4.04 -0.46
C PHE A 207 -21.24 -4.02 -0.70
N GLN A 208 -20.72 -4.79 -1.65
CA GLN A 208 -19.30 -4.77 -2.01
C GLN A 208 -18.85 -3.38 -2.49
N ILE A 209 -19.61 -2.76 -3.39
CA ILE A 209 -19.31 -1.41 -3.89
C ILE A 209 -19.35 -0.39 -2.74
N ALA A 210 -20.36 -0.46 -1.89
CA ALA A 210 -20.47 0.42 -0.73
C ALA A 210 -19.31 0.25 0.25
N CYS A 211 -18.87 -0.98 0.51
CA CYS A 211 -17.69 -1.25 1.34
C CYS A 211 -16.43 -0.61 0.75
N LEU A 212 -16.20 -0.74 -0.56
CA LEU A 212 -15.04 -0.13 -1.23
C LEU A 212 -15.04 1.39 -1.06
N ASP A 213 -16.18 2.02 -1.28
CA ASP A 213 -16.32 3.47 -1.16
C ASP A 213 -16.12 3.96 0.28
N VAL A 214 -16.77 3.32 1.26
CA VAL A 214 -16.70 3.72 2.67
C VAL A 214 -15.31 3.46 3.24
N ILE A 215 -14.67 2.35 2.90
CA ILE A 215 -13.29 2.08 3.34
C ILE A 215 -12.33 3.11 2.75
N ARG A 216 -12.53 3.52 1.50
CA ARG A 216 -11.73 4.59 0.88
C ARG A 216 -11.90 5.91 1.63
N ASP A 217 -13.14 6.31 1.91
CA ASP A 217 -13.43 7.56 2.62
C ASP A 217 -12.88 7.51 4.06
N TRP A 218 -13.01 6.37 4.75
CA TRP A 218 -12.40 6.14 6.05
C TRP A 218 -10.86 6.27 6.00
N LEU A 219 -10.23 5.67 4.98
CA LEU A 219 -8.78 5.72 4.80
C LEU A 219 -8.30 7.16 4.54
N GLN A 220 -9.03 7.93 3.74
CA GLN A 220 -8.74 9.35 3.53
C GLN A 220 -8.77 10.12 4.84
N GLY A 221 -9.79 9.91 5.67
CA GLY A 221 -9.90 10.53 7.00
C GLY A 221 -8.79 10.07 7.95
N TYR A 222 -8.41 8.80 7.90
CA TYR A 222 -7.29 8.24 8.69
C TYR A 222 -5.96 8.89 8.32
N LEU A 223 -5.63 8.92 7.04
CA LEU A 223 -4.38 9.52 6.54
C LEU A 223 -4.36 11.03 6.74
N GLY A 224 -5.48 11.73 6.54
CA GLY A 224 -5.58 13.17 6.76
C GLY A 224 -5.31 13.58 8.22
N ARG A 225 -5.74 12.78 9.19
CA ARG A 225 -5.42 13.02 10.62
C ARG A 225 -3.95 12.71 10.97
N LYS A 226 -3.36 11.73 10.29
CA LYS A 226 -1.99 11.26 10.59
C LYS A 226 -0.91 12.13 9.93
N HIS A 227 -1.18 12.68 8.75
CA HIS A 227 -0.16 13.24 7.87
C HIS A 227 -0.51 14.59 7.22
N SER A 228 -1.61 15.24 7.56
CA SER A 228 -2.07 16.47 6.87
C SER A 228 -2.20 16.31 5.34
N VAL A 229 -2.66 15.16 4.88
CA VAL A 229 -2.67 14.76 3.47
C VAL A 229 -3.94 15.24 2.77
N MET A 230 -3.82 15.85 1.59
CA MET A 230 -4.91 15.94 0.63
C MET A 230 -5.08 14.60 -0.09
N ALA A 231 -6.29 14.05 -0.05
CA ALA A 231 -6.57 12.81 -0.75
C ALA A 231 -6.87 13.09 -2.22
N VAL A 232 -6.10 12.48 -3.11
CA VAL A 232 -6.40 12.40 -4.53
C VAL A 232 -6.99 11.03 -4.80
N SER A 233 -8.31 10.98 -5.00
CA SER A 233 -9.01 9.73 -5.30
C SER A 233 -8.76 9.34 -6.75
N TYR A 234 -8.23 8.14 -6.97
CA TYR A 234 -8.08 7.52 -8.28
C TYR A 234 -8.96 6.25 -8.36
N THR A 235 -9.95 6.26 -9.22
CA THR A 235 -10.98 5.20 -9.29
C THR A 235 -10.67 4.07 -10.27
N HIS A 236 -9.59 4.12 -11.05
CA HIS A 236 -9.28 3.08 -12.03
C HIS A 236 -7.77 2.87 -12.19
N LEU A 237 -7.19 2.04 -11.32
CA LEU A 237 -6.02 1.24 -11.66
C LEU A 237 -6.50 -0.17 -12.01
N THR A 238 -6.88 -0.39 -13.25
CA THR A 238 -6.92 -1.74 -13.79
C THR A 238 -5.48 -2.18 -13.99
N LEU A 239 -4.95 -2.93 -13.02
CA LEU A 239 -3.75 -3.73 -13.28
C LEU A 239 -4.15 -4.74 -14.37
N PRO A 240 -3.33 -4.93 -15.42
CA PRO A 240 -3.57 -6.00 -16.36
C PRO A 240 -3.56 -7.31 -15.58
N THR A 241 -4.72 -7.93 -15.44
CA THR A 241 -4.83 -9.30 -14.99
C THR A 241 -4.21 -10.16 -16.09
N THR A 242 -2.96 -10.57 -15.87
CA THR A 242 -2.40 -11.67 -16.65
C THR A 242 -3.16 -12.92 -16.25
N SER A 243 -4.17 -13.22 -17.03
CA SER A 243 -4.79 -14.55 -17.04
C SER A 243 -3.71 -15.56 -17.44
N ARG A 244 -3.33 -16.44 -16.54
CA ARG A 244 -2.81 -17.77 -16.81
C ARG A 244 -3.56 -18.77 -15.96
#